data_c2e1688c745fb43fe0b8c4fbe1eeb017
#
_entry.id   c2e1688c745fb43fe0b8c4fbe1eeb017
#
_cell.length_a   1.000
_cell.length_b   1.000
_cell.length_c   1.000
_cell.angle_alpha   90.00
_cell.angle_beta   90.00
_cell.angle_gamma   90.00
#
_symmetry.space_group_name_H-M   'P 1'
#
loop_
_entity.id
_entity.type
_entity.pdbx_description
1 polymer ?
#
loop_
_entity_poly.entity_id
_entity_poly.type
_entity_poly.pdbx_seq_one_letter_code
_entity_poly.pdbx_strand_id
1 'polypeptide(L)'
;MISAEYYGTAKVGESCNRDYNCIQHAYCRTQLTCFCEPNYLPTPDMSMCIPTIGLMCEKNEECNLMSNAECRQNICACLYNYTVDIRNSSNCLASPVAVNDPCQRHDQCIDSLDRALCIDDRCQCLTAHHFAKNVGKCIRSAGLYQPCESDANCFMPGEDEDLLECKQNTCSCRDGKTSKHCSGAHSNSATMAGILIMFFVRFLT
;
A
#
# COMPACT_ATOMS: atom_id res chain seq x y z
N MET A 1 -4.58 33.84 37.02
CA MET A 1 -3.85 34.83 36.20
C MET A 1 -3.15 34.02 35.13
N ILE A 2 -3.67 34.07 33.90
CA ILE A 2 -3.02 33.42 32.74
C ILE A 2 -1.86 34.35 32.39
N SER A 3 -0.63 33.92 32.66
CA SER A 3 0.58 34.58 32.21
C SER A 3 0.55 34.57 30.67
N ALA A 4 0.42 35.75 30.06
CA ALA A 4 0.61 35.84 28.61
C ALA A 4 2.10 35.51 28.35
N GLU A 5 2.36 34.34 27.81
CA GLU A 5 3.69 33.99 27.32
C GLU A 5 4.03 34.97 26.20
N TYR A 6 5.02 35.80 26.45
CA TYR A 6 5.46 36.84 25.52
C TYR A 6 6.50 36.18 24.58
N TYR A 7 6.06 35.83 23.40
CA TYR A 7 6.95 35.33 22.35
C TYR A 7 7.56 36.49 21.57
N GLY A 8 8.79 36.32 21.12
CA GLY A 8 9.47 37.28 20.27
C GLY A 8 8.94 37.30 18.84
N THR A 9 9.54 38.10 18.02
CA THR A 9 9.18 38.28 16.60
C THR A 9 10.21 37.74 15.64
N ALA A 10 11.38 37.28 16.15
CA ALA A 10 12.43 36.69 15.30
C ALA A 10 11.96 35.34 14.71
N LYS A 11 11.92 35.31 13.40
CA LYS A 11 11.50 34.15 12.63
C LYS A 11 12.57 33.04 12.68
N VAL A 12 12.19 31.85 12.24
CA VAL A 12 13.14 30.73 12.07
C VAL A 12 14.24 31.15 11.09
N GLY A 13 15.49 30.92 11.51
CA GLY A 13 16.67 31.35 10.74
C GLY A 13 17.17 32.76 11.06
N GLU A 14 16.40 33.61 11.75
CA GLU A 14 16.84 34.92 12.16
C GLU A 14 17.69 34.89 13.43
N SER A 15 18.46 35.96 13.64
CA SER A 15 19.40 36.07 14.77
C SER A 15 18.65 36.26 16.11
N CYS A 16 19.17 35.61 17.15
CA CYS A 16 18.67 35.68 18.51
C CYS A 16 19.81 35.59 19.54
N ASN A 17 19.53 36.02 20.75
CA ASN A 17 20.42 35.85 21.89
C ASN A 17 19.79 34.97 22.98
N ARG A 18 18.46 34.86 23.01
CA ARG A 18 17.68 34.08 23.97
C ARG A 18 16.40 33.54 23.32
N ASP A 19 15.82 32.49 23.91
CA ASP A 19 14.61 31.81 23.39
C ASP A 19 13.43 32.74 23.22
N TYR A 20 13.20 33.66 24.16
CA TYR A 20 12.10 34.63 24.09
C TYR A 20 12.22 35.65 22.92
N ASN A 21 13.35 35.70 22.20
CA ASN A 21 13.46 36.50 20.98
C ASN A 21 12.75 35.83 19.80
N CYS A 22 12.63 34.48 19.84
CA CYS A 22 12.07 33.69 18.76
C CYS A 22 10.53 33.68 18.82
N ILE A 23 9.92 33.37 17.69
CA ILE A 23 8.48 33.12 17.56
C ILE A 23 8.05 31.91 18.42
N GLN A 24 6.75 31.74 18.61
CA GLN A 24 6.16 30.63 19.36
C GLN A 24 6.65 29.27 18.84
N HIS A 25 6.92 28.32 19.72
CA HIS A 25 7.47 27.00 19.43
C HIS A 25 8.83 27.03 18.71
N ALA A 26 9.62 28.08 18.96
CA ALA A 26 11.00 28.19 18.53
C ALA A 26 11.94 28.54 19.68
N TYR A 27 13.17 28.11 19.61
CA TYR A 27 14.22 28.39 20.58
C TYR A 27 15.49 28.94 19.90
N CYS A 28 16.30 29.64 20.66
CA CYS A 28 17.53 30.25 20.19
C CYS A 28 18.70 29.27 20.30
N ARG A 29 19.00 28.60 19.20
CA ARG A 29 20.09 27.62 19.18
C ARG A 29 21.45 28.33 19.24
N THR A 30 22.26 27.93 20.20
CA THR A 30 23.64 28.45 20.41
C THR A 30 23.71 29.98 20.55
N GLN A 31 22.63 30.63 20.96
CA GLN A 31 22.52 32.10 21.07
C GLN A 31 22.80 32.83 19.74
N LEU A 32 22.48 32.21 18.64
CA LEU A 32 22.73 32.74 17.29
C LEU A 32 21.48 32.82 16.43
N THR A 33 20.72 31.75 16.36
CA THR A 33 19.66 31.59 15.35
C THR A 33 18.45 30.86 15.92
N CYS A 34 17.24 31.32 15.57
CA CYS A 34 15.98 30.70 15.96
C CYS A 34 15.74 29.41 15.14
N PHE A 35 15.37 28.35 15.84
CA PHE A 35 14.97 27.05 15.30
C PHE A 35 13.67 26.59 15.92
N CYS A 36 12.86 25.87 15.18
CA CYS A 36 11.68 25.23 15.79
C CYS A 36 12.07 24.20 16.84
N GLU A 37 11.23 24.07 17.87
CA GLU A 37 11.33 23.02 18.89
C GLU A 37 11.23 21.63 18.28
N PRO A 38 11.68 20.57 18.98
CA PRO A 38 11.47 19.19 18.55
C PRO A 38 9.98 18.91 18.29
N ASN A 39 9.68 18.16 17.22
CA ASN A 39 8.32 17.87 16.71
C ASN A 39 7.56 19.12 16.20
N TYR A 40 8.28 20.17 15.82
CA TYR A 40 7.77 21.30 15.06
C TYR A 40 8.61 21.55 13.80
N LEU A 41 7.95 21.96 12.71
CA LEU A 41 8.58 22.34 11.46
C LEU A 41 8.27 23.78 11.08
N PRO A 42 9.21 24.49 10.47
CA PRO A 42 8.96 25.83 9.98
C PRO A 42 7.99 25.82 8.79
N THR A 43 7.12 26.82 8.72
CA THR A 43 6.37 27.12 7.50
C THR A 43 7.31 27.56 6.39
N PRO A 44 6.93 27.47 5.09
CA PRO A 44 7.79 27.86 3.97
C PRO A 44 8.31 29.29 4.03
N ASP A 45 7.54 30.20 4.64
CA ASP A 45 7.91 31.62 4.87
C ASP A 45 8.67 31.84 6.18
N MET A 46 8.99 30.77 6.92
CA MET A 46 9.69 30.77 8.21
C MET A 46 9.00 31.56 9.34
N SER A 47 7.72 31.89 9.16
CA SER A 47 7.00 32.76 10.10
C SER A 47 6.34 32.05 11.29
N MET A 48 6.21 30.72 11.22
CA MET A 48 5.61 29.90 12.27
C MET A 48 6.31 28.54 12.37
N CYS A 49 6.24 27.94 13.56
CA CYS A 49 6.58 26.54 13.78
C CYS A 49 5.28 25.75 13.94
N ILE A 50 4.99 24.85 13.00
CA ILE A 50 3.79 24.00 12.99
C ILE A 50 4.11 22.63 13.60
N PRO A 51 3.19 22.06 14.41
CA PRO A 51 3.41 20.77 15.05
C PRO A 51 3.46 19.64 14.03
N THR A 52 4.20 18.57 14.35
CA THR A 52 4.34 17.39 13.50
C THR A 52 3.84 16.13 14.21
N ILE A 53 3.56 15.08 13.44
CA ILE A 53 3.27 13.75 13.98
C ILE A 53 4.41 13.32 14.92
N GLY A 54 4.03 12.78 16.09
CA GLY A 54 4.96 12.45 17.19
C GLY A 54 4.97 13.50 18.32
N LEU A 55 4.28 14.64 18.17
CA LEU A 55 4.10 15.61 19.27
C LEU A 55 3.34 14.94 20.43
N MET A 56 3.77 15.17 21.66
CA MET A 56 3.05 14.70 22.85
C MET A 56 1.69 15.40 22.97
N CYS A 57 0.67 14.65 23.36
CA CYS A 57 -0.70 15.13 23.51
C CYS A 57 -1.42 14.43 24.66
N GLU A 58 -2.41 15.12 25.25
CA GLU A 58 -3.38 14.55 26.18
C GLU A 58 -4.77 14.40 25.54
N LYS A 59 -5.06 15.24 24.54
CA LYS A 59 -6.37 15.32 23.89
C LYS A 59 -6.21 15.45 22.36
N ASN A 60 -7.24 15.04 21.63
CA ASN A 60 -7.28 15.13 20.16
C ASN A 60 -7.15 16.55 19.63
N GLU A 61 -7.67 17.55 20.38
CA GLU A 61 -7.63 18.94 19.98
C GLU A 61 -6.21 19.47 19.76
N GLU A 62 -5.23 18.90 20.45
CA GLU A 62 -3.82 19.27 20.33
C GLU A 62 -3.20 18.80 19.00
N CYS A 63 -3.81 17.80 18.35
CA CYS A 63 -3.40 17.29 17.04
C CYS A 63 -4.16 17.93 15.86
N ASN A 64 -5.10 18.86 16.11
CA ASN A 64 -5.98 19.43 15.08
C ASN A 64 -5.26 20.25 13.99
N LEU A 65 -4.04 20.69 14.24
CA LEU A 65 -3.21 21.39 13.24
C LEU A 65 -2.51 20.42 12.27
N MET A 66 -2.64 19.11 12.52
CA MET A 66 -2.11 18.04 11.68
C MET A 66 -3.25 17.38 10.92
N SER A 67 -3.10 17.22 9.60
CA SER A 67 -4.14 16.62 8.77
C SER A 67 -4.27 15.11 9.04
N ASN A 68 -5.49 14.63 9.28
CA ASN A 68 -5.80 13.22 9.51
C ASN A 68 -5.00 12.59 10.66
N ALA A 69 -4.86 13.34 11.77
CA ALA A 69 -4.17 12.90 12.98
C ALA A 69 -5.10 12.86 14.19
N GLU A 70 -4.74 12.06 15.16
CA GLU A 70 -5.41 11.94 16.47
C GLU A 70 -4.38 11.76 17.59
N CYS A 71 -4.78 12.07 18.82
CA CYS A 71 -3.98 11.75 20.00
C CYS A 71 -4.15 10.26 20.37
N ARG A 72 -3.12 9.46 20.17
CA ARG A 72 -3.12 8.04 20.47
C ARG A 72 -1.89 7.66 21.28
N GLN A 73 -2.08 7.04 22.43
CA GLN A 73 -0.99 6.69 23.35
C GLN A 73 -0.14 7.91 23.77
N ASN A 74 -0.79 9.05 24.02
CA ASN A 74 -0.18 10.35 24.41
C ASN A 74 0.76 10.96 23.35
N ILE A 75 0.60 10.58 22.09
CA ILE A 75 1.28 11.20 20.95
C ILE A 75 0.32 11.43 19.80
N CYS A 76 0.52 12.52 19.06
CA CYS A 76 -0.19 12.76 17.81
C CYS A 76 0.26 11.76 16.77
N ALA A 77 -0.64 10.90 16.31
CA ALA A 77 -0.41 9.85 15.34
C ALA A 77 -1.41 9.97 14.19
N CYS A 78 -1.06 9.44 13.04
CA CYS A 78 -2.01 9.36 11.92
C CYS A 78 -3.23 8.50 12.28
N LEU A 79 -4.41 8.86 11.76
CA LEU A 79 -5.61 8.03 11.79
C LEU A 79 -5.34 6.64 11.20
N TYR A 80 -6.19 5.66 11.50
CA TYR A 80 -6.13 4.34 10.88
C TYR A 80 -6.21 4.47 9.35
N ASN A 81 -5.44 3.66 8.63
CA ASN A 81 -5.30 3.70 7.18
C ASN A 81 -4.69 5.01 6.63
N TYR A 82 -3.94 5.72 7.47
CA TYR A 82 -3.13 6.87 7.07
C TYR A 82 -1.69 6.68 7.50
N THR A 83 -0.75 7.21 6.71
CA THR A 83 0.69 7.21 6.98
C THR A 83 1.24 8.62 6.93
N VAL A 84 2.32 8.87 7.68
CA VAL A 84 2.96 10.19 7.71
C VAL A 84 3.49 10.56 6.32
N ASP A 85 3.16 11.75 5.85
CA ASP A 85 3.76 12.33 4.66
C ASP A 85 5.22 12.68 4.91
N ILE A 86 6.15 12.03 4.19
CA ILE A 86 7.60 12.29 4.35
C ILE A 86 8.02 13.69 3.90
N ARG A 87 7.22 14.35 3.06
CA ARG A 87 7.49 15.71 2.58
C ARG A 87 6.95 16.77 3.53
N ASN A 88 5.95 16.41 4.33
CA ASN A 88 5.34 17.28 5.34
C ASN A 88 4.84 16.47 6.53
N SER A 89 5.66 16.29 7.55
CA SER A 89 5.34 15.49 8.72
C SER A 89 4.21 16.04 9.61
N SER A 90 3.61 17.18 9.27
CA SER A 90 2.33 17.66 9.83
C SER A 90 1.11 17.10 9.08
N ASN A 91 1.31 16.24 8.09
CA ASN A 91 0.25 15.70 7.27
C ASN A 91 0.28 14.17 7.28
N CYS A 92 -0.89 13.56 7.27
CA CYS A 92 -1.06 12.12 7.06
C CYS A 92 -1.80 11.88 5.75
N LEU A 93 -1.22 11.04 4.90
CA LEU A 93 -1.77 10.61 3.62
C LEU A 93 -2.49 9.27 3.77
N ALA A 94 -3.54 9.07 3.01
CA ALA A 94 -4.22 7.78 2.97
C ALA A 94 -3.24 6.66 2.56
N SER A 95 -3.28 5.53 3.28
CA SER A 95 -2.51 4.34 2.92
C SER A 95 -3.03 3.75 1.60
N PRO A 96 -2.16 3.23 0.73
CA PRO A 96 -2.58 2.56 -0.48
C PRO A 96 -3.52 1.38 -0.17
N VAL A 97 -4.54 1.16 -0.98
CA VAL A 97 -5.46 0.02 -0.86
C VAL A 97 -5.50 -0.83 -2.13
N ALA A 98 -4.91 -0.33 -3.22
CA ALA A 98 -4.86 -1.01 -4.52
C ALA A 98 -3.55 -0.71 -5.26
N VAL A 99 -3.27 -1.47 -6.30
CA VAL A 99 -2.22 -1.14 -7.26
C VAL A 99 -2.55 0.18 -7.97
N ASN A 100 -1.52 0.94 -8.32
CA ASN A 100 -1.56 2.30 -8.83
C ASN A 100 -2.00 3.37 -7.83
N ASP A 101 -2.29 3.04 -6.58
CA ASP A 101 -2.47 4.05 -5.54
C ASP A 101 -1.15 4.79 -5.28
N PRO A 102 -1.22 6.07 -4.91
CA PRO A 102 -0.03 6.87 -4.65
C PRO A 102 0.73 6.36 -3.42
N CYS A 103 2.03 6.42 -3.48
CA CYS A 103 2.94 6.05 -2.41
C CYS A 103 4.20 6.93 -2.43
N GLN A 104 4.91 6.97 -1.31
CA GLN A 104 6.17 7.69 -1.16
C GLN A 104 7.31 6.76 -0.74
N ARG A 105 6.97 5.59 -0.17
CA ARG A 105 7.92 4.58 0.34
C ARG A 105 7.43 3.17 0.05
N HIS A 106 8.36 2.25 -0.06
CA HIS A 106 8.05 0.83 -0.32
C HIS A 106 7.21 0.18 0.79
N ASP A 107 7.49 0.52 2.06
CA ASP A 107 6.77 -0.04 3.22
C ASP A 107 5.26 0.25 3.17
N GLN A 108 4.83 1.41 2.67
CA GLN A 108 3.41 1.72 2.50
C GLN A 108 2.69 0.69 1.62
N CYS A 109 3.31 0.28 0.51
CA CYS A 109 2.75 -0.72 -0.39
C CYS A 109 2.87 -2.14 0.18
N ILE A 110 3.99 -2.45 0.87
CA ILE A 110 4.20 -3.77 1.50
C ILE A 110 3.17 -4.00 2.61
N ASP A 111 2.99 -3.03 3.51
CA ASP A 111 2.06 -3.15 4.65
C ASP A 111 0.61 -3.27 4.20
N SER A 112 0.23 -2.55 3.13
CA SER A 112 -1.14 -2.54 2.62
C SER A 112 -1.44 -3.68 1.65
N LEU A 113 -0.54 -3.97 0.72
CA LEU A 113 -0.78 -4.87 -0.42
C LEU A 113 0.04 -6.16 -0.39
N ASP A 114 0.93 -6.34 0.62
CA ASP A 114 1.87 -7.45 0.77
C ASP A 114 2.96 -7.38 -0.31
N ARG A 115 3.01 -8.26 -1.27
CA ARG A 115 4.04 -8.40 -2.30
C ARG A 115 4.03 -7.24 -3.32
N ALA A 116 4.16 -6.00 -2.82
CA ALA A 116 4.14 -4.78 -3.61
C ALA A 116 5.27 -3.81 -3.23
N LEU A 117 5.67 -2.97 -4.16
CA LEU A 117 6.64 -1.90 -3.97
C LEU A 117 6.10 -0.58 -4.51
N CYS A 118 6.61 0.52 -3.98
CA CYS A 118 6.38 1.86 -4.50
C CYS A 118 7.36 2.11 -5.67
N ILE A 119 6.86 2.13 -6.89
CA ILE A 119 7.63 2.36 -8.11
C ILE A 119 6.99 3.55 -8.83
N ASP A 120 7.77 4.57 -9.14
CA ASP A 120 7.30 5.82 -9.78
C ASP A 120 6.11 6.44 -9.02
N ASP A 121 6.23 6.56 -7.69
CA ASP A 121 5.22 7.09 -6.77
C ASP A 121 3.86 6.32 -6.81
N ARG A 122 3.86 5.06 -7.26
CA ARG A 122 2.69 4.19 -7.37
C ARG A 122 2.98 2.79 -6.86
N CYS A 123 2.02 2.21 -6.12
CA CYS A 123 2.14 0.83 -5.69
C CYS A 123 2.00 -0.14 -6.87
N GLN A 124 2.96 -1.05 -7.01
CA GLN A 124 2.97 -2.09 -8.03
C GLN A 124 3.30 -3.43 -7.39
N CYS A 125 2.62 -4.49 -7.83
CA CYS A 125 2.96 -5.83 -7.39
C CYS A 125 4.36 -6.24 -7.85
N LEU A 126 5.05 -7.05 -7.04
CA LEU A 126 6.33 -7.66 -7.44
C LEU A 126 6.16 -8.50 -8.71
N THR A 127 7.28 -8.73 -9.41
CA THR A 127 7.33 -9.65 -10.56
C THR A 127 6.72 -11.00 -10.20
N ALA A 128 5.98 -11.60 -11.12
CA ALA A 128 5.21 -12.84 -10.94
C ALA A 128 4.12 -12.78 -9.85
N HIS A 129 3.67 -11.58 -9.50
CA HIS A 129 2.50 -11.35 -8.64
C HIS A 129 1.50 -10.44 -9.36
N HIS A 130 0.22 -10.57 -9.01
CA HIS A 130 -0.86 -9.71 -9.48
C HIS A 130 -1.73 -9.28 -8.29
N PHE A 131 -2.46 -8.21 -8.45
CA PHE A 131 -3.41 -7.74 -7.45
C PHE A 131 -4.72 -8.52 -7.57
N ALA A 132 -5.00 -9.35 -6.56
CA ALA A 132 -6.25 -10.08 -6.47
C ALA A 132 -7.29 -9.20 -5.73
N LYS A 133 -8.25 -8.64 -6.46
CA LYS A 133 -9.26 -7.71 -5.93
C LYS A 133 -10.09 -8.30 -4.80
N ASN A 134 -10.43 -9.58 -4.89
CA ASN A 134 -11.20 -10.29 -3.87
C ASN A 134 -10.42 -10.52 -2.56
N VAL A 135 -9.09 -10.48 -2.62
CA VAL A 135 -8.18 -10.62 -1.47
C VAL A 135 -7.68 -9.25 -1.00
N GLY A 136 -7.63 -8.24 -1.89
CA GLY A 136 -7.06 -6.92 -1.62
C GLY A 136 -5.53 -6.92 -1.48
N LYS A 137 -4.84 -7.92 -2.04
CA LYS A 137 -3.39 -8.14 -1.91
C LYS A 137 -2.74 -8.49 -3.24
N CYS A 138 -1.44 -8.26 -3.33
CA CYS A 138 -0.60 -8.82 -4.38
C CYS A 138 -0.24 -10.25 -4.03
N ILE A 139 -0.69 -11.21 -4.82
CA ILE A 139 -0.46 -12.64 -4.61
C ILE A 139 0.28 -13.23 -5.81
N ARG A 140 0.91 -14.39 -5.61
CA ARG A 140 1.64 -15.09 -6.67
C ARG A 140 0.71 -15.44 -7.83
N SER A 141 1.11 -15.08 -9.04
CA SER A 141 0.40 -15.44 -10.27
C SER A 141 0.73 -16.87 -10.72
N ALA A 142 -0.28 -17.61 -11.07
CA ALA A 142 -0.17 -18.91 -11.72
C ALA A 142 -0.96 -18.86 -13.05
N GLY A 143 -0.27 -19.08 -14.15
CA GLY A 143 -0.90 -19.14 -15.46
C GLY A 143 -1.61 -20.48 -15.70
N LEU A 144 -2.23 -20.61 -16.88
CA LEU A 144 -2.87 -21.86 -17.31
C LEU A 144 -1.92 -23.06 -17.19
N TYR A 145 -2.40 -24.16 -16.61
CA TYR A 145 -1.67 -25.39 -16.29
C TYR A 145 -0.55 -25.25 -15.23
N GLN A 146 -0.44 -24.11 -14.55
CA GLN A 146 0.50 -23.96 -13.45
C GLN A 146 -0.15 -24.34 -12.11
N PRO A 147 0.67 -24.75 -11.12
CA PRO A 147 0.16 -25.11 -9.80
C PRO A 147 -0.41 -23.89 -9.06
N CYS A 148 -1.55 -24.08 -8.38
CA CYS A 148 -2.29 -23.10 -7.61
C CYS A 148 -2.74 -23.65 -6.26
N GLU A 149 -3.00 -22.75 -5.31
CA GLU A 149 -3.58 -23.06 -3.99
C GLU A 149 -5.06 -22.62 -3.91
N SER A 150 -5.43 -21.62 -4.70
CA SER A 150 -6.79 -21.07 -4.79
C SER A 150 -7.05 -20.45 -6.15
N ASP A 151 -8.31 -20.19 -6.48
CA ASP A 151 -8.70 -19.48 -7.71
C ASP A 151 -8.01 -18.12 -7.85
N ALA A 152 -7.78 -17.45 -6.73
CA ALA A 152 -7.13 -16.14 -6.72
C ALA A 152 -5.69 -16.17 -7.27
N ASN A 153 -4.98 -17.32 -7.24
CA ASN A 153 -3.66 -17.44 -7.84
C ASN A 153 -3.71 -17.48 -9.36
N CYS A 154 -4.82 -17.97 -9.94
CA CYS A 154 -4.94 -18.21 -11.37
C CYS A 154 -5.18 -16.91 -12.14
N PHE A 155 -4.17 -16.43 -12.84
CA PHE A 155 -4.15 -15.15 -13.49
C PHE A 155 -3.45 -15.17 -14.84
N MET A 156 -4.05 -14.54 -15.83
CA MET A 156 -3.45 -14.30 -17.16
C MET A 156 -3.49 -12.79 -17.47
N PRO A 157 -2.33 -12.15 -17.71
CA PRO A 157 -2.29 -10.74 -18.06
C PRO A 157 -3.10 -10.46 -19.32
N GLY A 158 -3.98 -9.42 -19.28
CA GLY A 158 -4.78 -8.99 -20.42
C GLY A 158 -6.05 -9.81 -20.68
N GLU A 159 -6.35 -10.80 -19.85
CA GLU A 159 -7.58 -11.58 -19.87
C GLU A 159 -8.47 -11.26 -18.67
N ASP A 160 -9.72 -11.71 -18.69
CA ASP A 160 -10.64 -11.57 -17.55
C ASP A 160 -10.10 -12.28 -16.31
N GLU A 161 -10.21 -11.65 -15.15
CA GLU A 161 -9.78 -12.22 -13.86
C GLU A 161 -10.49 -13.54 -13.53
N ASP A 162 -11.71 -13.74 -14.06
CA ASP A 162 -12.53 -14.95 -13.87
C ASP A 162 -12.33 -16.02 -14.95
N LEU A 163 -11.34 -15.87 -15.81
CA LEU A 163 -11.12 -16.82 -16.91
C LEU A 163 -10.64 -18.18 -16.43
N LEU A 164 -9.81 -18.19 -15.40
CA LEU A 164 -9.20 -19.38 -14.84
C LEU A 164 -9.80 -19.73 -13.46
N GLU A 165 -9.74 -21.01 -13.11
CA GLU A 165 -10.04 -21.52 -11.76
C GLU A 165 -8.96 -22.53 -11.34
N CYS A 166 -8.77 -22.68 -10.03
CA CYS A 166 -7.86 -23.66 -9.46
C CYS A 166 -8.57 -25.00 -9.26
N LYS A 167 -8.34 -25.94 -10.16
CA LYS A 167 -8.93 -27.28 -10.13
C LYS A 167 -7.85 -28.33 -9.90
N GLN A 168 -7.99 -29.14 -8.86
CA GLN A 168 -6.99 -30.15 -8.49
C GLN A 168 -5.57 -29.57 -8.37
N ASN A 169 -5.43 -28.41 -7.71
CA ASN A 169 -4.17 -27.66 -7.51
C ASN A 169 -3.50 -27.21 -8.83
N THR A 170 -4.26 -27.07 -9.90
CA THR A 170 -3.76 -26.62 -11.20
C THR A 170 -4.74 -25.62 -11.81
N CYS A 171 -4.23 -24.49 -12.31
CA CYS A 171 -5.05 -23.51 -12.99
C CYS A 171 -5.59 -24.05 -14.31
N SER A 172 -6.89 -24.08 -14.46
CA SER A 172 -7.62 -24.52 -15.66
C SER A 172 -8.62 -23.47 -16.10
N CYS A 173 -9.03 -23.52 -17.34
CA CYS A 173 -10.10 -22.67 -17.83
C CYS A 173 -11.41 -22.96 -17.11
N ARG A 174 -12.10 -21.90 -16.67
CA ARG A 174 -13.40 -22.01 -16.03
C ARG A 174 -14.47 -22.40 -17.06
N ASP A 175 -15.34 -23.32 -16.68
CA ASP A 175 -16.42 -23.80 -17.55
C ASP A 175 -17.31 -22.64 -18.04
N GLY A 176 -17.60 -22.62 -19.35
CA GLY A 176 -18.43 -21.58 -19.98
C GLY A 176 -17.68 -20.27 -20.31
N LYS A 177 -16.42 -20.14 -19.97
CA LYS A 177 -15.58 -19.01 -20.37
C LYS A 177 -14.80 -19.36 -21.64
N THR A 178 -14.81 -18.45 -22.62
CA THR A 178 -14.08 -18.60 -23.88
C THR A 178 -13.10 -17.46 -24.04
N SER A 179 -11.84 -17.80 -24.33
CA SER A 179 -10.80 -16.87 -24.74
C SER A 179 -9.89 -17.52 -25.76
N LYS A 180 -8.96 -16.77 -26.31
CA LYS A 180 -7.92 -17.26 -27.21
C LYS A 180 -7.14 -18.45 -26.61
N HIS A 181 -6.99 -18.47 -25.29
CA HIS A 181 -6.23 -19.48 -24.53
C HIS A 181 -7.10 -20.61 -24.00
N CYS A 182 -8.40 -20.39 -23.83
CA CYS A 182 -9.37 -21.35 -23.30
C CYS A 182 -10.27 -22.00 -24.38
N SER A 183 -10.13 -21.62 -25.65
CA SER A 183 -10.96 -22.15 -26.73
C SER A 183 -10.62 -23.60 -27.15
N GLY A 184 -9.51 -24.17 -26.64
CA GLY A 184 -9.08 -25.53 -26.92
C GLY A 184 -9.45 -26.62 -25.90
N ALA A 185 -10.15 -26.27 -24.80
CA ALA A 185 -10.43 -27.21 -23.71
C ALA A 185 -11.69 -28.10 -23.91
N HIS A 186 -12.42 -27.92 -24.98
CA HIS A 186 -13.61 -28.76 -25.29
C HIS A 186 -13.38 -29.74 -26.44
N SER A 187 -12.48 -30.69 -26.30
CA SER A 187 -12.65 -32.01 -26.95
C SER A 187 -11.59 -32.98 -26.49
N ASN A 188 -11.82 -33.67 -25.40
CA ASN A 188 -11.35 -35.04 -25.24
C ASN A 188 -12.19 -35.73 -24.15
N SER A 189 -13.49 -35.72 -24.35
CA SER A 189 -14.33 -36.85 -23.95
C SER A 189 -14.18 -37.89 -25.05
N ALA A 190 -13.01 -38.53 -25.13
CA ALA A 190 -12.85 -39.70 -25.96
C ALA A 190 -13.73 -40.79 -25.35
N THR A 191 -14.90 -40.96 -25.89
CA THR A 191 -15.66 -42.20 -25.82
C THR A 191 -14.75 -43.30 -26.35
N MET A 192 -14.20 -44.10 -25.44
CA MET A 192 -13.63 -45.40 -25.74
C MET A 192 -14.79 -46.31 -26.17
N ALA A 193 -15.27 -46.10 -27.39
CA ALA A 193 -16.10 -47.11 -28.08
C ALA A 193 -15.18 -48.28 -28.40
N GLY A 194 -15.37 -49.38 -27.66
CA GLY A 194 -14.61 -50.58 -27.80
C GLY A 194 -14.71 -51.15 -29.23
N ILE A 195 -13.59 -51.21 -29.91
CA ILE A 195 -13.43 -52.05 -31.08
C ILE A 195 -13.00 -53.45 -30.60
N LEU A 196 -14.02 -54.29 -30.40
CA LEU A 196 -13.83 -55.70 -30.19
C LEU A 196 -13.48 -56.30 -31.55
N ILE A 197 -12.19 -56.42 -31.88
CA ILE A 197 -11.72 -57.16 -33.02
C ILE A 197 -11.73 -58.61 -32.62
N MET A 198 -12.74 -59.36 -33.08
CA MET A 198 -12.76 -60.81 -33.04
C MET A 198 -11.72 -61.37 -34.03
N PHE A 199 -10.61 -61.85 -33.49
CA PHE A 199 -9.74 -62.73 -34.23
C PHE A 199 -10.35 -64.15 -34.27
N PHE A 200 -11.01 -64.47 -35.37
CA PHE A 200 -11.30 -65.87 -35.70
C PHE A 200 -10.01 -66.51 -36.22
N VAL A 201 -9.43 -67.37 -35.41
CA VAL A 201 -8.41 -68.29 -35.84
C VAL A 201 -9.12 -69.47 -36.50
N ARG A 202 -9.00 -69.62 -37.80
CA ARG A 202 -9.29 -70.80 -38.50
C ARG A 202 -8.07 -71.71 -38.39
N PHE A 203 -8.21 -72.73 -37.55
CA PHE A 203 -7.48 -73.99 -37.76
C PHE A 203 -8.34 -74.89 -38.63
N LEU A 204 -7.81 -75.32 -39.78
CA LEU A 204 -8.14 -76.53 -40.41
C LEU A 204 -7.09 -76.92 -41.49
N THR A 205 -6.50 -78.04 -41.22
CA THR A 205 -5.78 -79.04 -42.04
C THR A 205 -4.46 -78.65 -42.63
#